data_0dbdaa3b29534dedcaa6bf890af6657a
#
_entry.id   0dbdaa3b29534dedcaa6bf890af6657a
#
_cell.length_a   1.000
_cell.length_b   1.000
_cell.length_c   1.000
_cell.angle_alpha   90.00
_cell.angle_beta   90.00
_cell.angle_gamma   90.00
#
_symmetry.space_group_name_H-M   'P 1'
#
loop_
_entity.id
_entity.type
_entity.pdbx_description
1 polymer ?
#
loop_
_entity_poly.entity_id
_entity_poly.type
_entity_poly.pdbx_seq_one_letter_code
_entity_poly.pdbx_strand_id
1 'polypeptide(L)'
;MKKKKKKNISSPFHNIIIRFVQVKKMREEYGKLEKGEMSIWECCEVLNNIVDDSDPDLDEPQIMHLLQTAEAIRKDYPNEDWLHLTALIHDLGKILIHPNFGGLPQWAVVGDTYPVGCGFSETIVHHKHFKENPDYKNPEYNTKFGVYSEGCGLNNVMMTWGHDDYMYLVAKENGTTLPSAGLFIIRYHSFYPLHKCDAYKYLMNEEDRENLKWLNIFNKYDLYSKSKVPIKVEEVKPYYESLIKKYFPAKLKW
;
A
#
# COMPACT_ATOMS: atom_id res chain seq x y z
N MET A 1 -2.03 2.87 -39.24
CA MET A 1 -0.70 2.92 -38.57
C MET A 1 -0.94 3.03 -37.04
N LYS A 2 -0.82 1.92 -36.31
CA LYS A 2 -0.93 1.91 -34.84
C LYS A 2 0.38 2.47 -34.27
N LYS A 3 0.35 3.65 -33.65
CA LYS A 3 1.46 4.18 -32.87
C LYS A 3 1.73 3.23 -31.71
N LYS A 4 2.86 2.53 -31.73
CA LYS A 4 3.39 1.82 -30.57
C LYS A 4 3.65 2.87 -29.49
N LYS A 5 2.79 2.94 -28.45
CA LYS A 5 3.11 3.65 -27.21
C LYS A 5 4.39 3.02 -26.67
N LYS A 6 5.44 3.80 -26.51
CA LYS A 6 6.65 3.41 -25.76
C LYS A 6 6.17 3.09 -24.33
N LYS A 7 6.31 1.84 -23.90
CA LYS A 7 6.21 1.48 -22.50
C LYS A 7 7.27 2.31 -21.77
N ASN A 8 6.85 3.28 -20.98
CA ASN A 8 7.70 3.84 -19.95
C ASN A 8 7.85 2.75 -18.88
N ILE A 9 8.83 1.87 -19.08
CA ILE A 9 9.32 1.00 -18.02
C ILE A 9 9.89 1.98 -17.00
N SER A 10 9.29 2.05 -15.81
CA SER A 10 9.85 2.80 -14.70
C SER A 10 11.33 2.40 -14.60
N SER A 11 12.21 3.37 -14.75
CA SER A 11 13.64 3.09 -14.73
C SER A 11 13.97 2.38 -13.40
N PRO A 12 14.68 1.24 -13.41
CA PRO A 12 15.08 0.54 -12.20
C PRO A 12 15.86 1.42 -11.21
N PHE A 13 16.31 2.59 -11.65
CA PHE A 13 17.04 3.57 -10.85
C PHE A 13 16.18 4.33 -9.83
N HIS A 14 14.85 4.36 -9.94
CA HIS A 14 14.03 5.22 -9.08
C HIS A 14 13.87 4.66 -7.66
N ASN A 15 13.65 3.35 -7.48
CA ASN A 15 13.58 2.71 -6.15
C ASN A 15 14.92 2.70 -5.41
N ILE A 16 16.04 2.91 -6.12
CA ILE A 16 17.41 2.90 -5.56
C ILE A 16 17.71 4.18 -4.78
N ILE A 17 16.98 5.26 -5.04
CA ILE A 17 17.27 6.59 -4.48
C ILE A 17 16.49 6.86 -3.18
N ILE A 18 15.54 5.99 -2.80
CA ILE A 18 14.75 6.20 -1.59
C ILE A 18 15.64 6.04 -0.36
N ARG A 19 15.82 7.13 0.39
CA ARG A 19 16.68 7.24 1.57
C ARG A 19 15.84 7.43 2.82
N PHE A 20 16.32 6.93 3.95
CA PHE A 20 15.69 7.08 5.25
C PHE A 20 15.26 8.54 5.55
N VAL A 21 16.15 9.51 5.31
CA VAL A 21 15.85 10.93 5.52
C VAL A 21 14.75 11.45 4.59
N GLN A 22 14.68 10.94 3.36
CA GLN A 22 13.63 11.35 2.41
C GLN A 22 12.27 10.79 2.81
N VAL A 23 12.21 9.51 3.19
CA VAL A 23 10.99 8.89 3.71
C VAL A 23 10.45 9.67 4.91
N LYS A 24 11.33 10.04 5.86
CA LYS A 24 10.96 10.84 7.01
C LYS A 24 10.29 12.15 6.59
N LYS A 25 10.88 12.89 5.64
CA LYS A 25 10.31 14.13 5.11
C LYS A 25 8.95 13.92 4.44
N MET A 26 8.81 12.85 3.64
CA MET A 26 7.54 12.55 2.98
C MET A 26 6.44 12.25 4.01
N ARG A 27 6.75 11.46 5.04
CA ARG A 27 5.81 11.20 6.13
C ARG A 27 5.43 12.46 6.91
N GLU A 28 6.39 13.35 7.18
CA GLU A 28 6.16 14.64 7.85
C GLU A 28 5.28 15.56 6.99
N GLU A 29 5.46 15.58 5.68
CA GLU A 29 4.70 16.40 4.74
C GLU A 29 3.27 15.88 4.56
N TYR A 30 3.14 14.63 4.12
CA TYR A 30 1.84 14.05 3.75
C TYR A 30 1.05 13.55 4.97
N GLY A 31 1.73 13.23 6.07
CA GLY A 31 1.06 12.84 7.31
C GLY A 31 0.28 13.95 8.01
N LYS A 32 0.42 15.20 7.56
CA LYS A 32 -0.42 16.33 8.01
C LYS A 32 -1.88 16.19 7.54
N LEU A 33 -2.13 15.42 6.46
CA LEU A 33 -3.44 15.21 5.86
C LEU A 33 -4.16 16.54 5.54
N GLU A 34 -3.46 17.45 4.87
CA GLU A 34 -3.94 18.80 4.55
C GLU A 34 -4.23 18.98 3.04
N LYS A 35 -4.26 17.89 2.25
CA LYS A 35 -4.48 17.97 0.80
C LYS A 35 -5.95 18.12 0.42
N GLY A 36 -6.88 17.77 1.31
CA GLY A 36 -8.31 17.92 1.09
C GLY A 36 -9.16 17.06 2.00
N GLU A 37 -10.48 17.16 1.82
CA GLU A 37 -11.45 16.31 2.51
C GLU A 37 -12.35 15.63 1.50
N MET A 38 -12.49 14.31 1.59
CA MET A 38 -13.43 13.52 0.80
C MET A 38 -13.79 12.23 1.53
N SER A 39 -14.90 11.61 1.15
CA SER A 39 -15.27 10.27 1.59
C SER A 39 -14.40 9.21 0.91
N ILE A 40 -14.37 8.01 1.48
CA ILE A 40 -13.71 6.85 0.87
C ILE A 40 -14.27 6.56 -0.52
N TRP A 41 -15.60 6.64 -0.68
CA TRP A 41 -16.21 6.36 -1.98
C TRP A 41 -15.85 7.40 -3.04
N GLU A 42 -15.86 8.69 -2.69
CA GLU A 42 -15.38 9.75 -3.59
C GLU A 42 -13.93 9.48 -4.02
N CYS A 43 -13.05 8.99 -3.10
CA CYS A 43 -11.69 8.62 -3.44
C CYS A 43 -11.65 7.46 -4.45
N CYS A 44 -12.47 6.41 -4.28
CA CYS A 44 -12.59 5.33 -5.25
C CYS A 44 -12.97 5.85 -6.65
N GLU A 45 -13.89 6.80 -6.72
CA GLU A 45 -14.33 7.41 -7.99
C GLU A 45 -13.21 8.26 -8.64
N VAL A 46 -12.44 9.01 -7.85
CA VAL A 46 -11.30 9.79 -8.35
C VAL A 46 -10.20 8.89 -8.91
N LEU A 47 -9.95 7.75 -8.27
CA LEU A 47 -8.93 6.79 -8.71
C LEU A 47 -9.20 6.20 -10.10
N ASN A 48 -10.44 6.20 -10.59
CA ASN A 48 -10.75 5.76 -11.95
C ASN A 48 -10.08 6.61 -13.04
N ASN A 49 -9.63 7.81 -12.69
CA ASN A 49 -8.91 8.70 -13.61
C ASN A 49 -7.38 8.52 -13.53
N ILE A 50 -6.90 7.63 -12.68
CA ILE A 50 -5.48 7.35 -12.48
C ILE A 50 -5.16 6.01 -13.14
N VAL A 51 -4.11 6.00 -13.97
CA VAL A 51 -3.60 4.79 -14.60
C VAL A 51 -2.36 4.34 -13.82
N ASP A 52 -2.40 3.12 -13.31
CA ASP A 52 -1.23 2.47 -12.72
C ASP A 52 -0.51 1.65 -13.81
N ASP A 53 0.59 2.19 -14.36
CA ASP A 53 1.38 1.53 -15.40
C ASP A 53 2.02 0.21 -14.94
N SER A 54 2.05 -0.07 -13.64
CA SER A 54 2.56 -1.32 -13.05
C SER A 54 1.50 -2.42 -13.02
N ASP A 55 0.21 -2.07 -13.09
CA ASP A 55 -0.87 -3.04 -13.17
C ASP A 55 -0.90 -3.67 -14.58
N PRO A 56 -0.84 -5.00 -14.70
CA PRO A 56 -0.92 -5.66 -16.00
C PRO A 56 -2.27 -5.50 -16.70
N ASP A 57 -3.33 -5.09 -15.99
CA ASP A 57 -4.69 -4.92 -16.52
C ASP A 57 -5.03 -3.44 -16.74
N LEU A 58 -4.15 -2.73 -17.44
CA LEU A 58 -4.23 -1.29 -17.76
C LEU A 58 -5.56 -0.81 -18.39
N ASP A 59 -6.39 -1.71 -18.86
CA ASP A 59 -7.64 -1.39 -19.55
C ASP A 59 -8.85 -1.33 -18.59
N GLU A 60 -8.69 -1.71 -17.31
CA GLU A 60 -9.76 -1.67 -16.32
C GLU A 60 -9.61 -0.47 -15.36
N PRO A 61 -10.75 0.19 -14.98
CA PRO A 61 -10.74 1.23 -13.95
C PRO A 61 -10.23 0.66 -12.60
N GLN A 62 -9.47 1.46 -11.85
CA GLN A 62 -8.88 1.05 -10.57
C GLN A 62 -9.94 0.52 -9.57
N ILE A 63 -11.16 1.08 -9.58
CA ILE A 63 -12.26 0.60 -8.73
C ILE A 63 -12.61 -0.88 -9.02
N MET A 64 -12.39 -1.36 -10.24
CA MET A 64 -12.67 -2.77 -10.58
C MET A 64 -11.73 -3.70 -9.83
N HIS A 65 -10.43 -3.40 -9.78
CA HIS A 65 -9.47 -4.16 -8.99
C HIS A 65 -9.86 -4.19 -7.50
N LEU A 66 -10.19 -3.03 -6.93
CA LEU A 66 -10.60 -2.92 -5.54
C LEU A 66 -11.85 -3.77 -5.24
N LEU A 67 -12.87 -3.67 -6.08
CA LEU A 67 -14.12 -4.42 -5.91
C LEU A 67 -13.96 -5.92 -6.20
N GLN A 68 -13.17 -6.31 -7.20
CA GLN A 68 -12.91 -7.73 -7.49
C GLN A 68 -12.23 -8.41 -6.32
N THR A 69 -11.21 -7.77 -5.74
CA THR A 69 -10.52 -8.25 -4.55
C THR A 69 -11.48 -8.36 -3.37
N ALA A 70 -12.26 -7.31 -3.13
CA ALA A 70 -13.20 -7.24 -2.02
C ALA A 70 -14.34 -8.27 -2.13
N GLU A 71 -14.95 -8.45 -3.31
CA GLU A 71 -16.02 -9.42 -3.53
C GLU A 71 -15.51 -10.87 -3.51
N ALA A 72 -14.28 -11.13 -3.96
CA ALA A 72 -13.68 -12.45 -3.85
C ALA A 72 -13.45 -12.85 -2.37
N ILE A 73 -12.93 -11.92 -1.57
CA ILE A 73 -12.79 -12.11 -0.12
C ILE A 73 -14.14 -12.28 0.55
N ARG A 74 -15.13 -11.45 0.22
CA ARG A 74 -16.47 -11.52 0.80
C ARG A 74 -17.13 -12.87 0.59
N LYS A 75 -16.91 -13.48 -0.56
CA LYS A 75 -17.43 -14.81 -0.87
C LYS A 75 -16.86 -15.88 0.05
N ASP A 76 -15.55 -15.85 0.30
CA ASP A 76 -14.84 -16.90 1.03
C ASP A 76 -14.78 -16.64 2.55
N TYR A 77 -14.86 -15.36 2.97
CA TYR A 77 -14.84 -14.91 4.36
C TYR A 77 -16.05 -14.03 4.71
N PRO A 78 -17.30 -14.52 4.55
CA PRO A 78 -18.52 -13.68 4.63
C PRO A 78 -18.75 -13.02 5.98
N ASN A 79 -18.11 -13.49 7.05
CA ASN A 79 -18.26 -12.97 8.41
C ASN A 79 -17.18 -11.92 8.78
N GLU A 80 -16.19 -11.70 7.91
CA GLU A 80 -15.07 -10.79 8.13
C GLU A 80 -15.27 -9.48 7.38
N ASP A 81 -16.33 -8.75 7.72
CA ASP A 81 -16.73 -7.54 6.98
C ASP A 81 -15.66 -6.43 6.99
N TRP A 82 -14.83 -6.38 8.04
CA TRP A 82 -13.66 -5.52 8.10
C TRP A 82 -12.65 -5.84 7.01
N LEU A 83 -12.49 -7.13 6.65
CA LEU A 83 -11.56 -7.56 5.61
C LEU A 83 -12.09 -7.19 4.21
N HIS A 84 -13.42 -7.21 4.01
CA HIS A 84 -14.04 -6.74 2.78
C HIS A 84 -13.76 -5.24 2.56
N LEU A 85 -13.94 -4.42 3.62
CA LEU A 85 -13.64 -3.00 3.53
C LEU A 85 -12.14 -2.75 3.35
N THR A 86 -11.29 -3.48 4.09
CA THR A 86 -9.82 -3.39 3.92
C THR A 86 -9.43 -3.62 2.45
N ALA A 87 -10.04 -4.62 1.79
CA ALA A 87 -9.78 -4.91 0.39
C ALA A 87 -10.23 -3.79 -0.55
N LEU A 88 -11.37 -3.14 -0.25
CA LEU A 88 -11.81 -1.99 -1.04
C LEU A 88 -10.84 -0.79 -0.93
N ILE A 89 -10.17 -0.62 0.21
CA ILE A 89 -9.45 0.63 0.49
C ILE A 89 -7.93 0.51 0.46
N HIS A 90 -7.36 -0.70 0.36
CA HIS A 90 -5.91 -0.93 0.52
C HIS A 90 -5.06 -0.05 -0.40
N ASP A 91 -5.52 0.19 -1.62
CA ASP A 91 -4.82 0.89 -2.69
C ASP A 91 -5.20 2.39 -2.81
N LEU A 92 -6.11 2.90 -1.96
CA LEU A 92 -6.58 4.29 -2.08
C LEU A 92 -5.46 5.33 -1.91
N GLY A 93 -4.35 4.96 -1.29
CA GLY A 93 -3.16 5.81 -1.21
C GLY A 93 -2.55 6.16 -2.57
N LYS A 94 -2.89 5.45 -3.64
CA LYS A 94 -2.53 5.81 -5.03
C LYS A 94 -3.09 7.18 -5.45
N ILE A 95 -4.02 7.76 -4.67
CA ILE A 95 -4.50 9.13 -4.85
C ILE A 95 -3.37 10.18 -4.86
N LEU A 96 -2.22 9.89 -4.25
CA LEU A 96 -1.03 10.75 -4.28
C LEU A 96 -0.52 11.05 -5.70
N ILE A 97 -0.87 10.23 -6.69
CA ILE A 97 -0.56 10.47 -8.11
C ILE A 97 -1.44 11.60 -8.67
N HIS A 98 -2.66 11.77 -8.12
CA HIS A 98 -3.57 12.80 -8.59
C HIS A 98 -3.03 14.21 -8.29
N PRO A 99 -3.07 15.16 -9.26
CA PRO A 99 -2.49 16.50 -9.11
C PRO A 99 -2.93 17.24 -7.85
N ASN A 100 -4.19 17.10 -7.46
CA ASN A 100 -4.75 17.80 -6.29
C ASN A 100 -4.28 17.21 -4.94
N PHE A 101 -3.73 15.98 -4.93
CA PHE A 101 -3.32 15.30 -3.71
C PHE A 101 -1.81 15.13 -3.56
N GLY A 102 -1.04 15.54 -4.57
CA GLY A 102 0.41 15.47 -4.51
C GLY A 102 1.05 15.59 -5.88
N GLY A 103 0.40 15.05 -6.93
CA GLY A 103 0.96 14.99 -8.27
C GLY A 103 2.28 14.24 -8.31
N LEU A 104 2.46 13.29 -7.38
CA LEU A 104 3.70 12.53 -7.28
C LEU A 104 3.84 11.60 -8.49
N PRO A 105 5.06 11.41 -8.97
CA PRO A 105 5.29 10.47 -10.05
C PRO A 105 5.01 9.05 -9.55
N GLN A 106 4.52 8.19 -10.43
CA GLN A 106 4.10 6.84 -10.12
C GLN A 106 5.15 6.04 -9.33
N TRP A 107 6.42 6.12 -9.72
CA TRP A 107 7.51 5.43 -9.04
C TRP A 107 7.70 5.82 -7.56
N ALA A 108 7.19 6.99 -7.14
CA ALA A 108 7.23 7.46 -5.75
C ALA A 108 6.00 7.04 -4.93
N VAL A 109 5.02 6.40 -5.56
CA VAL A 109 3.74 6.05 -4.93
C VAL A 109 3.47 4.56 -4.96
N VAL A 110 3.77 3.88 -6.07
CA VAL A 110 3.48 2.46 -6.27
C VAL A 110 4.77 1.63 -6.35
N GLY A 111 4.65 0.33 -6.10
CA GLY A 111 5.75 -0.63 -6.13
C GLY A 111 6.00 -1.27 -4.76
N ASP A 112 7.01 -2.14 -4.71
CA ASP A 112 7.38 -2.88 -3.50
C ASP A 112 7.76 -1.94 -2.36
N THR A 113 7.31 -2.27 -1.15
CA THR A 113 7.75 -1.60 0.07
C THR A 113 8.78 -2.45 0.82
N TYR A 114 9.66 -1.78 1.56
CA TYR A 114 10.70 -2.41 2.37
C TYR A 114 11.16 -1.44 3.47
N PRO A 115 11.77 -1.93 4.56
CA PRO A 115 12.33 -1.09 5.61
C PRO A 115 13.47 -0.20 5.11
N VAL A 116 13.50 1.04 5.58
CA VAL A 116 14.65 1.95 5.46
C VAL A 116 15.28 2.16 6.83
N GLY A 117 16.55 2.55 6.89
CA GLY A 117 17.28 2.71 8.15
C GLY A 117 17.87 1.39 8.69
N CYS A 118 17.82 0.32 7.91
CA CYS A 118 18.55 -0.93 8.17
C CYS A 118 19.05 -1.54 6.86
N GLY A 119 19.81 -2.63 6.94
CA GLY A 119 20.39 -3.29 5.77
C GLY A 119 19.33 -3.76 4.77
N PHE A 120 19.57 -3.51 3.48
CA PHE A 120 18.68 -3.93 2.40
C PHE A 120 18.80 -5.44 2.17
N SER A 121 17.66 -6.14 2.19
CA SER A 121 17.61 -7.57 1.87
C SER A 121 17.84 -7.81 0.38
N GLU A 122 18.49 -8.91 0.05
CA GLU A 122 18.67 -9.37 -1.33
C GLU A 122 17.35 -9.77 -2.01
N THR A 123 16.27 -9.93 -1.23
CA THR A 123 14.92 -10.26 -1.72
C THR A 123 14.16 -9.06 -2.26
N ILE A 124 14.65 -7.83 -2.04
CA ILE A 124 14.03 -6.62 -2.61
C ILE A 124 14.24 -6.62 -4.13
N VAL A 125 13.21 -6.30 -4.88
CA VAL A 125 13.29 -6.19 -6.33
C VAL A 125 14.41 -5.21 -6.71
N HIS A 126 15.25 -5.62 -7.66
CA HIS A 126 16.43 -4.85 -8.10
C HIS A 126 17.50 -4.60 -7.01
N HIS A 127 17.58 -5.43 -5.95
CA HIS A 127 18.49 -5.25 -4.81
C HIS A 127 19.96 -4.99 -5.23
N LYS A 128 20.43 -5.58 -6.34
CA LYS A 128 21.80 -5.42 -6.85
C LYS A 128 22.21 -3.97 -7.13
N HIS A 129 21.22 -3.09 -7.34
CA HIS A 129 21.45 -1.67 -7.59
C HIS A 129 21.48 -0.83 -6.30
N PHE A 130 21.08 -1.39 -5.14
CA PHE A 130 21.07 -0.65 -3.87
C PHE A 130 22.46 -0.24 -3.40
N LYS A 131 23.53 -0.83 -3.95
CA LYS A 131 24.92 -0.39 -3.71
C LYS A 131 25.16 1.07 -4.11
N GLU A 132 24.32 1.62 -4.97
CA GLU A 132 24.33 3.02 -5.40
C GLU A 132 23.56 3.93 -4.44
N ASN A 133 22.70 3.37 -3.56
CA ASN A 133 21.98 4.13 -2.55
C ASN A 133 22.96 4.62 -1.47
N PRO A 134 22.99 5.92 -1.12
CA PRO A 134 23.85 6.44 -0.07
C PRO A 134 23.68 5.74 1.28
N ASP A 135 22.45 5.29 1.63
CA ASP A 135 22.18 4.59 2.88
C ASP A 135 22.85 3.21 2.95
N TYR A 136 23.12 2.57 1.78
CA TYR A 136 23.87 1.33 1.70
C TYR A 136 25.30 1.44 2.26
N LYS A 137 25.89 2.63 2.17
CA LYS A 137 27.26 2.89 2.66
C LYS A 137 27.27 3.54 4.06
N ASN A 138 26.11 3.90 4.59
CA ASN A 138 26.02 4.51 5.91
C ASN A 138 26.17 3.42 6.99
N PRO A 139 27.20 3.46 7.86
CA PRO A 139 27.41 2.43 8.88
C PRO A 139 26.28 2.37 9.92
N GLU A 140 25.49 3.44 10.09
CA GLU A 140 24.33 3.47 10.96
C GLU A 140 23.18 2.63 10.39
N TYR A 141 23.04 2.57 9.07
CA TYR A 141 21.89 1.90 8.39
C TYR A 141 22.30 0.55 7.77
N ASN A 142 23.55 0.35 7.40
CA ASN A 142 24.00 -0.84 6.68
C ASN A 142 24.36 -2.01 7.63
N THR A 143 23.50 -2.28 8.59
CA THR A 143 23.58 -3.46 9.46
C THR A 143 22.22 -4.17 9.50
N LYS A 144 22.17 -5.42 9.96
CA LYS A 144 20.94 -6.20 10.04
C LYS A 144 19.78 -5.42 10.67
N PHE A 145 20.04 -4.72 11.76
CA PHE A 145 19.03 -3.98 12.50
C PHE A 145 19.03 -2.47 12.16
N GLY A 146 20.18 -1.91 11.76
CA GLY A 146 20.34 -0.47 11.56
C GLY A 146 19.98 0.32 12.82
N VAL A 147 18.99 1.20 12.72
CA VAL A 147 18.49 2.01 13.85
C VAL A 147 17.44 1.28 14.70
N TYR A 148 17.12 0.04 14.38
CA TYR A 148 16.07 -0.75 15.06
C TYR A 148 16.69 -1.79 16.00
N SER A 149 15.84 -2.46 16.78
CA SER A 149 16.20 -3.63 17.59
C SER A 149 15.40 -4.85 17.19
N GLU A 150 15.87 -6.02 17.59
CA GLU A 150 15.15 -7.28 17.37
C GLU A 150 13.79 -7.23 18.06
N GLY A 151 12.73 -7.65 17.34
CA GLY A 151 11.37 -7.70 17.86
C GLY A 151 10.76 -6.32 18.18
N CYS A 152 11.30 -5.23 17.65
CA CYS A 152 10.80 -3.89 17.96
C CYS A 152 9.35 -3.64 17.51
N GLY A 153 8.83 -4.49 16.61
CA GLY A 153 7.50 -4.33 16.00
C GLY A 153 7.56 -3.45 14.73
N LEU A 154 6.86 -3.89 13.68
CA LEU A 154 6.85 -3.21 12.39
C LEU A 154 6.25 -1.78 12.46
N ASN A 155 5.41 -1.50 13.44
CA ASN A 155 4.90 -0.15 13.66
C ASN A 155 6.00 0.86 14.02
N ASN A 156 7.13 0.39 14.57
CA ASN A 156 8.30 1.19 14.89
C ASN A 156 9.34 1.22 13.75
N VAL A 157 9.05 0.53 12.64
CA VAL A 157 9.92 0.46 11.47
C VAL A 157 9.42 1.43 10.41
N MET A 158 10.32 2.25 9.89
CA MET A 158 10.03 3.14 8.78
C MET A 158 10.13 2.36 7.47
N MET A 159 9.01 2.26 6.77
CA MET A 159 8.94 1.66 5.44
C MET A 159 9.25 2.70 4.37
N THR A 160 9.64 2.28 3.18
CA THR A 160 9.68 3.18 2.02
C THR A 160 8.36 3.91 1.90
N TRP A 161 8.41 5.20 1.51
CA TRP A 161 7.19 5.96 1.28
C TRP A 161 6.45 5.43 0.04
N GLY A 162 5.15 5.32 0.15
CA GLY A 162 4.27 4.89 -0.94
C GLY A 162 2.80 4.95 -0.54
N HIS A 163 1.95 4.42 -1.41
CA HIS A 163 0.50 4.38 -1.20
C HIS A 163 0.09 3.63 0.08
N ASP A 164 0.81 2.55 0.41
CA ASP A 164 0.58 1.73 1.60
C ASP A 164 0.66 2.57 2.88
N ASP A 165 1.81 3.24 3.07
CA ASP A 165 2.08 4.01 4.28
C ASP A 165 1.19 5.25 4.35
N TYR A 166 0.89 5.88 3.20
CA TYR A 166 -0.03 7.01 3.15
C TYR A 166 -1.46 6.60 3.51
N MET A 167 -2.01 5.54 2.90
CA MET A 167 -3.37 5.08 3.23
C MET A 167 -3.48 4.61 4.68
N TYR A 168 -2.44 3.98 5.21
CA TYR A 168 -2.38 3.66 6.64
C TYR A 168 -2.48 4.91 7.51
N LEU A 169 -1.76 5.99 7.19
CA LEU A 169 -1.85 7.26 7.92
C LEU A 169 -3.24 7.88 7.79
N VAL A 170 -3.80 7.91 6.57
CA VAL A 170 -5.17 8.40 6.35
C VAL A 170 -6.16 7.64 7.22
N ALA A 171 -6.13 6.30 7.22
CA ALA A 171 -7.04 5.50 8.02
C ALA A 171 -6.88 5.77 9.52
N LYS A 172 -5.64 5.73 10.02
CA LYS A 172 -5.31 5.86 11.43
C LYS A 172 -5.66 7.24 12.00
N GLU A 173 -5.20 8.30 11.33
CA GLU A 173 -5.34 9.68 11.83
C GLU A 173 -6.79 10.21 11.69
N ASN A 174 -7.61 9.61 10.82
CA ASN A 174 -9.06 9.87 10.77
C ASN A 174 -9.86 8.98 11.76
N GLY A 175 -9.20 8.20 12.61
CA GLY A 175 -9.83 7.49 13.71
C GLY A 175 -10.69 6.29 13.27
N THR A 176 -10.20 5.52 12.28
CA THR A 176 -10.86 4.27 11.89
C THR A 176 -11.02 3.30 13.06
N THR A 177 -12.10 2.53 13.06
CA THR A 177 -12.34 1.42 13.99
C THR A 177 -12.02 0.05 13.38
N LEU A 178 -11.32 0.01 12.25
CA LEU A 178 -10.79 -1.24 11.69
C LEU A 178 -9.88 -1.94 12.71
N PRO A 179 -9.90 -3.28 12.77
CA PRO A 179 -8.98 -4.02 13.63
C PRO A 179 -7.52 -3.81 13.18
N SER A 180 -6.56 -4.08 14.08
CA SER A 180 -5.13 -3.95 13.79
C SER A 180 -4.70 -4.74 12.56
N ALA A 181 -5.31 -5.90 12.32
CA ALA A 181 -5.08 -6.69 11.11
C ALA A 181 -5.45 -5.94 9.81
N GLY A 182 -6.53 -5.16 9.82
CA GLY A 182 -6.91 -4.33 8.67
C GLY A 182 -5.88 -3.25 8.37
N LEU A 183 -5.45 -2.51 9.41
CA LEU A 183 -4.39 -1.51 9.28
C LEU A 183 -3.05 -2.13 8.88
N PHE A 184 -2.75 -3.32 9.36
CA PHE A 184 -1.55 -4.08 8.99
C PHE A 184 -1.56 -4.44 7.51
N ILE A 185 -2.68 -4.94 6.98
CA ILE A 185 -2.83 -5.24 5.56
C ILE A 185 -2.62 -3.99 4.72
N ILE A 186 -3.31 -2.89 5.02
CA ILE A 186 -3.18 -1.62 4.29
C ILE A 186 -1.72 -1.19 4.21
N ARG A 187 -0.98 -1.28 5.31
CA ARG A 187 0.39 -0.78 5.40
C ARG A 187 1.44 -1.69 4.77
N TYR A 188 1.18 -3.00 4.70
CA TYR A 188 2.21 -3.97 4.37
C TYR A 188 1.87 -4.91 3.21
N HIS A 189 0.76 -4.68 2.47
CA HIS A 189 0.39 -5.58 1.36
C HIS A 189 1.44 -5.59 0.24
N SER A 190 2.15 -4.49 0.01
CA SER A 190 3.26 -4.43 -0.95
C SER A 190 4.63 -4.79 -0.34
N PHE A 191 4.69 -5.24 0.92
CA PHE A 191 5.94 -5.66 1.56
C PHE A 191 6.32 -7.10 1.16
N TYR A 192 6.53 -7.31 -0.14
CA TYR A 192 6.84 -8.61 -0.74
C TYR A 192 8.06 -9.31 -0.12
N PRO A 193 9.17 -8.63 0.24
CA PRO A 193 10.27 -9.27 0.94
C PRO A 193 9.83 -9.99 2.22
N LEU A 194 8.87 -9.45 2.97
CA LEU A 194 8.35 -10.09 4.17
C LEU A 194 7.48 -11.31 3.85
N HIS A 195 6.38 -11.11 3.13
CA HIS A 195 5.35 -12.14 3.01
C HIS A 195 5.62 -13.19 1.93
N LYS A 196 6.53 -12.93 0.97
CA LYS A 196 6.95 -13.91 -0.04
C LYS A 196 8.30 -14.57 0.26
N CYS A 197 9.20 -13.87 0.96
CA CYS A 197 10.59 -14.30 1.12
C CYS A 197 11.04 -14.39 2.58
N ASP A 198 10.14 -14.19 3.54
CA ASP A 198 10.42 -14.28 4.99
C ASP A 198 11.50 -13.32 5.49
N ALA A 199 11.84 -12.28 4.70
CA ALA A 199 12.80 -11.27 5.10
C ALA A 199 12.24 -10.35 6.20
N TYR A 200 13.13 -9.79 7.01
CA TYR A 200 12.79 -8.82 8.07
C TYR A 200 11.91 -9.34 9.22
N LYS A 201 11.58 -10.63 9.28
CA LYS A 201 10.80 -11.23 10.38
C LYS A 201 11.41 -10.99 11.76
N TYR A 202 12.72 -10.75 11.83
CA TYR A 202 13.42 -10.44 13.07
C TYR A 202 13.04 -9.08 13.67
N LEU A 203 12.40 -8.20 12.91
CA LEU A 203 11.86 -6.92 13.41
C LEU A 203 10.46 -7.05 14.00
N MET A 204 9.75 -8.15 13.69
CA MET A 204 8.36 -8.37 14.09
C MET A 204 8.22 -8.68 15.57
N ASN A 205 7.22 -8.08 16.20
CA ASN A 205 6.72 -8.49 17.52
C ASN A 205 5.62 -9.57 17.39
N GLU A 206 4.96 -9.91 18.49
CA GLU A 206 3.93 -10.95 18.51
C GLU A 206 2.65 -10.50 17.75
N GLU A 207 2.23 -9.25 17.91
CA GLU A 207 1.08 -8.70 17.19
C GLU A 207 1.28 -8.75 15.68
N ASP A 208 2.48 -8.40 15.20
CA ASP A 208 2.83 -8.48 13.77
C ASP A 208 2.71 -9.91 13.24
N ARG A 209 3.11 -10.92 14.05
CA ARG A 209 3.02 -12.34 13.67
C ARG A 209 1.59 -12.81 13.50
N GLU A 210 0.70 -12.37 14.40
CA GLU A 210 -0.73 -12.66 14.29
C GLU A 210 -1.34 -11.95 13.07
N ASN A 211 -1.03 -10.69 12.85
CA ASN A 211 -1.54 -9.92 11.71
C ASN A 211 -0.99 -10.41 10.36
N LEU A 212 0.23 -10.96 10.32
CA LEU A 212 0.82 -11.53 9.10
C LEU A 212 -0.01 -12.70 8.56
N LYS A 213 -0.74 -13.42 9.39
CA LYS A 213 -1.64 -14.50 8.95
C LYS A 213 -2.75 -13.94 8.06
N TRP A 214 -3.31 -12.78 8.42
CA TRP A 214 -4.33 -12.10 7.65
C TRP A 214 -3.79 -11.48 6.37
N LEU A 215 -2.59 -10.90 6.43
CA LEU A 215 -1.91 -10.40 5.23
C LEU A 215 -1.67 -11.54 4.22
N ASN A 216 -1.24 -12.72 4.66
CA ASN A 216 -1.05 -13.88 3.80
C ASN A 216 -2.36 -14.41 3.19
N ILE A 217 -3.48 -14.26 3.87
CA ILE A 217 -4.81 -14.53 3.32
C ILE A 217 -5.15 -13.50 2.25
N PHE A 218 -5.07 -12.21 2.60
CA PHE A 218 -5.39 -11.09 1.73
C PHE A 218 -4.64 -11.14 0.40
N ASN A 219 -3.33 -11.35 0.41
CA ASN A 219 -2.48 -11.35 -0.77
C ASN A 219 -2.79 -12.47 -1.80
N LYS A 220 -3.53 -13.50 -1.41
CA LYS A 220 -4.04 -14.49 -2.36
C LYS A 220 -5.13 -13.91 -3.26
N TYR A 221 -5.87 -12.93 -2.76
CA TYR A 221 -6.95 -12.28 -3.49
C TYR A 221 -6.45 -11.06 -4.26
N ASP A 222 -5.64 -10.23 -3.66
CA ASP A 222 -5.07 -9.05 -4.28
C ASP A 222 -4.34 -9.37 -5.59
N LEU A 223 -3.56 -10.43 -5.61
CA LEU A 223 -2.76 -10.83 -6.76
C LEU A 223 -3.51 -11.71 -7.78
N TYR A 224 -4.57 -12.40 -7.37
CA TYR A 224 -5.18 -13.48 -8.17
C TYR A 224 -6.70 -13.41 -8.29
N SER A 225 -7.36 -12.37 -7.77
CA SER A 225 -8.83 -12.27 -7.82
C SER A 225 -9.39 -11.78 -9.16
N LYS A 226 -8.55 -11.57 -10.16
CA LYS A 226 -8.94 -11.00 -11.46
C LYS A 226 -9.99 -11.87 -12.15
N SER A 227 -11.22 -11.40 -12.11
CA SER A 227 -12.35 -12.00 -12.78
C SER A 227 -12.58 -11.32 -14.13
N LYS A 228 -12.86 -12.12 -15.18
CA LYS A 228 -13.31 -11.59 -16.48
C LYS A 228 -14.73 -11.02 -16.45
N VAL A 229 -15.46 -11.22 -15.34
CA VAL A 229 -16.81 -10.72 -15.16
C VAL A 229 -16.70 -9.41 -14.38
N PRO A 230 -17.03 -8.25 -15.01
CA PRO A 230 -17.02 -6.97 -14.32
C PRO A 230 -18.00 -6.97 -13.14
N ILE A 231 -17.58 -6.38 -12.03
CA ILE A 231 -18.47 -6.14 -10.90
C ILE A 231 -19.42 -4.99 -11.27
N LYS A 232 -20.70 -5.17 -11.03
CA LYS A 232 -21.69 -4.09 -11.19
C LYS A 232 -21.64 -3.20 -9.95
N VAL A 233 -20.99 -2.07 -10.10
CA VAL A 233 -20.75 -1.12 -9.00
C VAL A 233 -22.03 -0.77 -8.24
N GLU A 234 -23.11 -0.48 -8.97
CA GLU A 234 -24.41 -0.08 -8.40
C GLU A 234 -25.04 -1.15 -7.49
N GLU A 235 -24.76 -2.43 -7.76
CA GLU A 235 -25.30 -3.53 -6.96
C GLU A 235 -24.52 -3.70 -5.64
N VAL A 236 -23.22 -3.41 -5.61
CA VAL A 236 -22.38 -3.63 -4.43
C VAL A 236 -22.13 -2.36 -3.60
N LYS A 237 -22.25 -1.18 -4.22
CA LYS A 237 -22.04 0.13 -3.57
C LYS A 237 -22.78 0.28 -2.24
N PRO A 238 -24.10 -0.01 -2.10
CA PRO A 238 -24.80 0.16 -0.83
C PRO A 238 -24.22 -0.67 0.31
N TYR A 239 -23.69 -1.86 0.00
CA TYR A 239 -23.03 -2.71 0.97
C TYR A 239 -21.74 -2.06 1.48
N TYR A 240 -20.87 -1.62 0.57
CA TYR A 240 -19.59 -1.00 0.96
C TYR A 240 -19.78 0.36 1.64
N GLU A 241 -20.76 1.16 1.24
CA GLU A 241 -21.12 2.38 1.96
C GLU A 241 -21.56 2.10 3.40
N SER A 242 -22.26 0.98 3.64
CA SER A 242 -22.62 0.57 4.99
C SER A 242 -21.38 0.22 5.85
N LEU A 243 -20.38 -0.44 5.25
CA LEU A 243 -19.10 -0.75 5.91
C LEU A 243 -18.27 0.52 6.16
N ILE A 244 -18.21 1.42 5.18
CA ILE A 244 -17.54 2.71 5.35
C ILE A 244 -18.12 3.44 6.55
N LYS A 245 -19.46 3.54 6.63
CA LYS A 245 -20.15 4.18 7.77
C LYS A 245 -19.87 3.47 9.11
N LYS A 246 -19.66 2.15 9.10
CA LYS A 246 -19.36 1.36 10.31
C LYS A 246 -17.96 1.66 10.83
N TYR A 247 -16.97 1.80 9.96
CA TYR A 247 -15.56 1.82 10.33
C TYR A 247 -14.89 3.18 10.21
N PHE A 248 -15.50 4.14 9.53
CA PHE A 248 -14.90 5.44 9.24
C PHE A 248 -15.88 6.59 9.45
N PRO A 249 -15.39 7.82 9.71
CA PRO A 249 -16.21 9.02 9.60
C PRO A 249 -16.65 9.26 8.15
N ALA A 250 -17.72 10.06 7.96
CA ALA A 250 -18.32 10.32 6.65
C ALA A 250 -17.35 10.97 5.66
N LYS A 251 -16.46 11.83 6.14
CA LYS A 251 -15.35 12.45 5.37
C LYS A 251 -14.04 12.28 6.11
N LEU A 252 -13.00 12.07 5.34
CA LEU A 252 -11.64 11.91 5.81
C LEU A 252 -10.79 13.08 5.34
N LYS A 253 -9.83 13.47 6.17
CA LYS A 253 -8.70 14.31 5.76
C LYS A 253 -7.70 13.46 4.98
N TRP A 254 -7.21 14.02 3.90
CA TRP A 254 -6.25 13.38 3.00
C TRP A 254 -4.98 14.19 2.87
#